data_0eb1f0db4905c635963087f003516383
#
_entry.id   0eb1f0db4905c635963087f003516383
#
_cell.length_a   1.000
_cell.length_b   1.000
_cell.length_c   1.000
_cell.angle_alpha   90.00
_cell.angle_beta   90.00
_cell.angle_gamma   90.00
#
_symmetry.space_group_name_H-M   'P 1'
#
loop_
_entity.id
_entity.type
_entity.pdbx_description
1 polymer ?
#
loop_
_entity_poly.entity_id
_entity_poly.type
_entity_poly.pdbx_seq_one_letter_code
_entity_poly.pdbx_strand_id
1 'polypeptide(L)' 'MIYDFNIPRSEVEELIDEWCFNQKYRAILKRRFCDGVCYEPLAEEFDMSVRQIQNIVYKEGDKVLRHIHFKLH' A
#
# COMPACT_ATOMS: atom_id res chain seq x y z
N MET A 1 9.71 -10.30 -2.46
CA MET A 1 8.75 -9.25 -2.26
C MET A 1 9.34 -7.87 -2.50
N ILE A 2 8.60 -7.01 -3.17
CA ILE A 2 9.10 -5.70 -3.59
C ILE A 2 9.28 -4.75 -2.41
N TYR A 3 8.43 -4.89 -1.40
CA TYR A 3 8.42 -3.98 -0.28
C TYR A 3 8.87 -4.69 0.98
N ASP A 4 10.17 -4.68 1.18
CA ASP A 4 10.77 -5.26 2.36
C ASP A 4 11.02 -4.12 3.34
N PHE A 5 10.01 -3.81 4.13
CA PHE A 5 10.11 -2.74 5.12
C PHE A 5 10.77 -3.27 6.37
N ASN A 6 11.81 -2.62 6.78
CA ASN A 6 12.49 -2.95 8.01
C ASN A 6 11.84 -2.24 9.20
N ILE A 7 10.50 -2.15 9.16
CA ILE A 7 9.70 -1.51 10.19
C ILE A 7 8.48 -2.36 10.50
N PRO A 8 7.91 -2.23 11.70
CA PRO A 8 6.74 -3.01 12.09
C PRO A 8 5.52 -2.74 11.21
N ARG A 9 4.69 -3.76 11.07
CA ARG A 9 3.44 -3.66 10.31
C ARG A 9 2.56 -2.51 10.80
N SER A 10 2.49 -2.32 12.12
CA SER A 10 1.66 -1.25 12.69
C SER A 10 2.10 0.13 12.21
N GLU A 11 3.40 0.35 12.05
CA GLU A 11 3.90 1.63 11.53
C GLU A 11 3.55 1.82 10.06
N VAL A 12 3.63 0.76 9.27
CA VAL A 12 3.23 0.82 7.87
C VAL A 12 1.76 1.19 7.77
N GLU A 13 0.92 0.56 8.59
CA GLU A 13 -0.51 0.86 8.61
C GLU A 13 -0.80 2.30 9.01
N GLU A 14 -0.09 2.80 10.02
CA GLU A 14 -0.23 4.19 10.45
C GLU A 14 0.14 5.16 9.34
N LEU A 15 1.24 4.89 8.63
CA LEU A 15 1.66 5.74 7.53
C LEU A 15 0.65 5.74 6.39
N ILE A 16 0.07 4.59 6.10
CA ILE A 16 -0.97 4.51 5.08
C ILE A 16 -2.18 5.34 5.50
N ASP A 17 -2.61 5.22 6.76
CA ASP A 17 -3.74 5.99 7.26
C ASP A 17 -3.45 7.49 7.27
N GLU A 18 -2.21 7.86 7.52
CA GLU A 18 -1.81 9.26 7.62
C GLU A 18 -1.70 9.94 6.25
N TRP A 19 -1.17 9.22 5.25
CA TRP A 19 -0.81 9.82 3.97
C TRP A 19 -1.70 9.38 2.81
N CYS A 20 -2.59 8.43 3.01
CA CYS A 20 -3.55 8.01 2.01
C CYS A 20 -4.95 8.34 2.52
N PHE A 21 -5.63 9.27 1.87
CA PHE A 21 -6.89 9.80 2.37
C PHE A 21 -8.12 9.08 1.86
N ASN A 22 -7.98 8.22 0.85
CA ASN A 22 -9.10 7.46 0.31
C ASN A 22 -9.19 6.11 1.02
N GLN A 23 -10.34 5.83 1.64
CA GLN A 23 -10.52 4.59 2.41
C GLN A 23 -10.29 3.33 1.58
N LYS A 24 -10.77 3.33 0.34
CA LYS A 24 -10.60 2.20 -0.56
C LYS A 24 -9.12 1.98 -0.86
N TYR A 25 -8.40 3.05 -1.12
CA TYR A 25 -6.97 2.98 -1.40
C TYR A 25 -6.18 2.53 -0.17
N ARG A 26 -6.58 2.97 1.00
CA ARG A 26 -5.97 2.51 2.25
C ARG A 26 -6.06 1.00 2.38
N ALA A 27 -7.25 0.45 2.13
CA ALA A 27 -7.46 -0.99 2.20
C ALA A 27 -6.59 -1.72 1.19
N ILE A 28 -6.52 -1.22 -0.04
CA ILE A 28 -5.69 -1.81 -1.08
C ILE A 28 -4.22 -1.83 -0.67
N LEU A 29 -3.72 -0.69 -0.19
CA LEU A 29 -2.32 -0.58 0.23
C LEU A 29 -2.00 -1.50 1.40
N LYS A 30 -2.89 -1.57 2.38
CA LYS A 30 -2.68 -2.45 3.54
C LYS A 30 -2.63 -3.90 3.12
N ARG A 31 -3.53 -4.31 2.23
CA ARG A 31 -3.53 -5.69 1.73
C ARG A 31 -2.24 -5.98 0.96
N ARG A 32 -1.79 -5.03 0.16
CA ARG A 32 -0.59 -5.22 -0.65
C ARG A 32 0.69 -5.19 0.19
N PHE A 33 0.85 -4.18 1.03
CA PHE A 33 2.10 -3.96 1.75
C PHE A 33 2.21 -4.79 3.02
N CYS A 34 1.12 -4.96 3.74
CA CYS A 34 1.15 -5.68 5.01
C CYS A 34 0.86 -7.16 4.85
N ASP A 35 -0.10 -7.51 4.02
CA ASP A 35 -0.50 -8.92 3.84
C ASP A 35 0.19 -9.58 2.65
N GLY A 36 0.83 -8.81 1.79
CA GLY A 36 1.56 -9.35 0.65
C GLY A 36 0.67 -9.94 -0.44
N VAL A 37 -0.56 -9.47 -0.55
CA VAL A 37 -1.51 -9.97 -1.54
C VAL A 37 -1.12 -9.53 -2.94
N CYS A 38 -1.13 -10.45 -3.90
CA CYS A 38 -0.81 -10.14 -5.28
C CYS A 38 -1.89 -9.27 -5.94
N TYR A 39 -1.55 -8.68 -7.08
CA TYR A 39 -2.46 -7.76 -7.76
C TYR A 39 -3.74 -8.44 -8.24
N GLU A 40 -3.65 -9.69 -8.71
CA GLU A 40 -4.83 -10.38 -9.23
C GLU A 40 -5.89 -10.63 -8.16
N PRO A 41 -5.54 -11.20 -6.99
CA PRO A 41 -6.52 -11.33 -5.90
C PRO A 41 -7.07 -9.99 -5.43
N LEU A 42 -6.22 -8.95 -5.41
CA LEU A 42 -6.68 -7.62 -5.02
C LEU A 42 -7.70 -7.08 -6.01
N ALA A 43 -7.47 -7.29 -7.30
CA ALA A 43 -8.40 -6.85 -8.33
C ALA A 43 -9.78 -7.50 -8.14
N GLU A 44 -9.79 -8.78 -7.83
CA GLU A 44 -11.03 -9.49 -7.56
C GLU A 44 -11.71 -9.00 -6.29
N GLU A 45 -10.93 -8.81 -5.25
CA GLU A 45 -11.45 -8.37 -3.94
C GLU A 45 -12.12 -7.01 -4.02
N PHE A 46 -11.53 -6.10 -4.78
CA PHE A 46 -12.02 -4.73 -4.87
C PHE A 46 -12.81 -4.44 -6.14
N ASP A 47 -13.08 -5.49 -6.94
CA ASP A 47 -13.85 -5.37 -8.17
C ASP A 47 -13.26 -4.35 -9.12
N MET A 48 -11.96 -4.45 -9.33
CA MET A 48 -11.20 -3.55 -10.20
C MET A 48 -10.31 -4.38 -11.13
N SER A 49 -9.81 -3.74 -12.18
CA SER A 49 -8.83 -4.39 -13.03
C SER A 49 -7.46 -4.42 -12.37
N VAL A 50 -6.62 -5.38 -12.78
CA VAL A 50 -5.25 -5.46 -12.29
C VAL A 50 -4.51 -4.14 -12.55
N ARG A 51 -4.71 -3.57 -13.73
CA ARG A 51 -4.06 -2.33 -14.11
C ARG A 51 -4.46 -1.17 -13.19
N GLN A 52 -5.73 -1.09 -12.82
CA GLN A 52 -6.20 -0.07 -11.90
C GLN A 52 -5.56 -0.23 -10.52
N ILE A 53 -5.48 -1.47 -10.04
CA ILE A 53 -4.84 -1.77 -8.76
C ILE A 53 -3.36 -1.37 -8.81
N GLN A 54 -2.65 -1.72 -9.88
CA GLN A 54 -1.25 -1.36 -10.02
C GLN A 54 -1.06 0.15 -10.01
N ASN A 55 -1.91 0.89 -10.71
CA ASN A 55 -1.82 2.35 -10.74
C ASN A 55 -2.02 2.94 -9.35
N ILE A 56 -2.98 2.43 -8.60
CA ILE A 56 -3.24 2.88 -7.23
C ILE A 56 -2.05 2.59 -6.34
N VAL A 57 -1.53 1.38 -6.42
CA VAL A 57 -0.39 0.97 -5.59
C VAL A 57 0.84 1.82 -5.90
N TYR A 58 1.11 2.08 -7.17
CA TYR A 58 2.26 2.90 -7.54
C TYR A 58 2.09 4.34 -7.12
N LYS A 59 0.92 4.93 -7.35
CA LYS A 59 0.67 6.33 -7.02
C LYS A 59 0.60 6.57 -5.52
N GLU A 60 -0.31 5.87 -4.86
CA GLU A 60 -0.53 6.08 -3.43
C GLU A 60 0.60 5.47 -2.62
N GLY A 61 1.11 4.34 -3.07
CA GLY A 61 2.25 3.69 -2.42
C GLY A 61 3.49 4.55 -2.44
N ASP A 62 3.73 5.27 -3.54
CA ASP A 62 4.89 6.15 -3.64
C ASP A 62 4.87 7.22 -2.55
N LYS A 63 3.69 7.79 -2.29
CA LYS A 63 3.56 8.79 -1.22
C LYS A 63 3.93 8.20 0.13
N VAL A 64 3.42 7.01 0.42
CA VAL A 64 3.70 6.35 1.69
C VAL A 64 5.18 5.97 1.80
N LEU A 65 5.74 5.43 0.74
CA LEU A 65 7.14 5.00 0.73
C LEU A 65 8.11 6.16 0.93
N ARG A 66 7.79 7.32 0.39
CA ARG A 66 8.63 8.50 0.61
C ARG A 66 8.69 8.87 2.08
N HIS A 67 7.58 8.73 2.79
CA HIS A 67 7.55 9.05 4.21
C HIS A 67 8.24 7.99 5.06
N ILE A 68 8.18 6.73 4.65
CA ILE A 68 8.94 5.67 5.28
C ILE A 68 10.44 5.95 5.16
N HIS A 69 10.88 6.28 3.95
CA HIS A 69 12.28 6.58 3.70
C HIS A 69 12.76 7.76 4.54
N PHE A 70 11.94 8.80 4.63
CA PHE A 70 12.24 9.96 5.44
C PHE A 70 12.36 9.60 6.92
N LYS A 71 11.48 8.72 7.39
CA LYS A 71 11.47 8.31 8.79
C LYS A 71 12.71 7.52 9.19
N LEU A 72 13.30 6.80 8.25
CA LEU A 72 14.48 5.98 8.52
C LEU A 72 15.76 6.82 8.67
N HIS A 73 15.71 8.06 8.34
CA HIS A 73 16.79 8.98 8.57
C HIS A 73 16.63 9.68 9.90
#